data_f2615867d5f793230003bc780e1f5b72
#
_entry.id   f2615867d5f793230003bc780e1f5b72
#
_cell.length_a   1.000
_cell.length_b   1.000
_cell.length_c   1.000
_cell.angle_alpha   90.00
_cell.angle_beta   90.00
_cell.angle_gamma   90.00
#
_symmetry.space_group_name_H-M   'P 1'
#
loop_
_entity.id
_entity.type
_entity.pdbx_description
1 polymer ?
#
loop_
_entity_poly.entity_id
_entity_poly.type
_entity_poly.pdbx_seq_one_letter_code
_entity_poly.pdbx_strand_id
1 'polypeptide(L)'
;MTYIGIDYSLTSPACCILKENELYFYAIQRKETKAIRKLNMLNNVTIEICPKEGMTEFQYMDKISDMMLRWINSTIGPDPVFAMEDWVYSLRGNSLLLHG
;
A
#
# COMPACT_ATOMS: atom_id res chain seq x y z
N MET A 1 13.57 9.79 -10.30
CA MET A 1 12.21 10.26 -10.07
C MET A 1 11.38 9.14 -9.47
N THR A 2 10.56 9.45 -8.50
CA THR A 2 9.82 8.44 -7.75
C THR A 2 8.34 8.72 -7.81
N TYR A 3 7.55 7.70 -8.14
CA TYR A 3 6.09 7.79 -8.21
C TYR A 3 5.47 6.82 -7.23
N ILE A 4 4.38 7.25 -6.57
CA ILE A 4 3.67 6.41 -5.62
C ILE A 4 2.21 6.29 -6.02
N GLY A 5 1.70 5.07 -5.99
CA GLY A 5 0.28 4.79 -6.17
C GLY A 5 -0.24 4.05 -4.95
N ILE A 6 -1.38 4.48 -4.42
CA ILE A 6 -1.94 3.91 -3.20
C ILE A 6 -3.37 3.47 -3.41
N ASP A 7 -3.69 2.27 -2.94
CA ASP A 7 -5.05 1.76 -2.90
C ASP A 7 -5.44 1.62 -1.43
N TYR A 8 -6.28 2.53 -0.97
CA TYR A 8 -6.71 2.53 0.42
C TYR A 8 -7.98 1.72 0.59
N SER A 9 -7.85 0.43 0.57
CA SER A 9 -8.96 -0.47 0.83
C SER A 9 -8.88 -0.93 2.28
N LEU A 10 -10.01 -1.09 2.95
CA LEU A 10 -10.01 -1.59 4.33
C LEU A 10 -9.62 -3.04 4.43
N THR A 11 -9.91 -3.81 3.39
CA THR A 11 -9.63 -5.24 3.46
C THR A 11 -8.27 -5.60 2.93
N SER A 12 -7.77 -4.83 1.97
CA SER A 12 -6.54 -5.19 1.29
C SER A 12 -5.81 -3.93 0.82
N PRO A 13 -5.37 -3.09 1.74
CA PRO A 13 -4.67 -1.89 1.33
C PRO A 13 -3.32 -2.24 0.71
N ALA A 14 -2.97 -1.48 -0.31
CA ALA A 14 -1.73 -1.74 -1.03
C ALA A 14 -1.16 -0.45 -1.57
N CYS A 15 0.13 -0.45 -1.84
CA CYS A 15 0.71 0.65 -2.57
C CYS A 15 1.89 0.16 -3.40
N CYS A 16 2.24 0.92 -4.40
CA CYS A 16 3.40 0.60 -5.19
C CYS A 16 4.23 1.86 -5.41
N ILE A 17 5.51 1.66 -5.56
CA ILE A 17 6.46 2.74 -5.77
C ILE A 17 7.28 2.39 -6.99
N LEU A 18 7.31 3.32 -7.95
CA LEU A 18 8.18 3.20 -9.09
C LEU A 18 9.35 4.13 -8.86
N LYS A 19 10.53 3.57 -8.72
CA LYS A 19 11.73 4.30 -8.40
C LYS A 19 12.86 3.80 -9.27
N GLU A 20 13.44 4.69 -10.07
CA GLU A 20 14.58 4.36 -10.93
C GLU A 20 14.34 3.13 -11.79
N ASN A 21 13.17 3.08 -12.40
CA ASN A 21 12.75 1.98 -13.28
C ASN A 21 12.53 0.65 -12.56
N GLU A 22 12.46 0.66 -11.25
CA GLU A 22 12.13 -0.53 -10.47
C GLU A 22 10.81 -0.32 -9.76
N LEU A 23 10.00 -1.35 -9.76
CA LEU A 23 8.68 -1.31 -9.11
C LEU A 23 8.76 -2.04 -7.78
N TYR A 24 8.35 -1.36 -6.72
CA TYR A 24 8.26 -1.94 -5.38
C TYR A 24 6.81 -2.03 -4.99
N PHE A 25 6.42 -3.14 -4.42
CA PHE A 25 5.04 -3.40 -4.08
C PHE A 25 4.87 -3.72 -2.61
N TYR A 26 3.86 -3.14 -1.98
CA TYR A 26 3.58 -3.35 -0.57
C TYR A 26 2.08 -3.57 -0.39
N ALA A 27 1.72 -4.52 0.44
CA ALA A 27 0.32 -4.76 0.76
C ALA A 27 0.20 -5.21 2.20
N ILE A 28 -0.98 -5.00 2.79
CA ILE A 28 -1.27 -5.46 4.13
C ILE A 28 -2.44 -6.42 4.03
N GLN A 29 -2.29 -7.59 4.64
CA GLN A 29 -3.31 -8.61 4.67
C GLN A 29 -3.62 -8.95 6.10
N ARG A 30 -4.83 -9.42 6.37
CA ARG A 30 -5.24 -9.74 7.74
C ARG A 30 -4.76 -11.10 8.19
N LYS A 31 -4.45 -11.97 7.25
CA LYS A 31 -4.15 -13.37 7.51
C LYS A 31 -3.08 -13.86 6.57
N GLU A 32 -2.15 -14.63 7.06
CA GLU A 32 -1.12 -15.19 6.23
C GLU A 32 -1.62 -16.42 5.48
N THR A 33 -1.19 -16.58 4.23
CA THR A 33 -1.51 -17.74 3.42
C THR A 33 -0.25 -18.22 2.73
N LYS A 34 -0.31 -19.40 2.12
CA LYS A 34 0.82 -19.91 1.35
C LYS A 34 1.16 -18.99 0.19
N ALA A 35 0.14 -18.44 -0.45
CA ALA A 35 0.35 -17.52 -1.58
C ALA A 35 1.10 -16.27 -1.12
N ILE A 36 0.75 -15.73 0.03
CA ILE A 36 1.42 -14.57 0.57
C ILE A 36 2.88 -14.87 0.89
N ARG A 37 3.16 -16.04 1.46
CA ARG A 37 4.53 -16.42 1.73
C ARG A 37 5.35 -16.51 0.47
N LYS A 38 4.77 -17.06 -0.60
CA LYS A 38 5.47 -17.14 -1.88
C LYS A 38 5.74 -15.77 -2.47
N LEU A 39 4.77 -14.88 -2.39
CA LEU A 39 4.94 -13.52 -2.91
C LEU A 39 6.04 -12.78 -2.16
N ASN A 40 6.14 -13.00 -0.85
CA ASN A 40 7.17 -12.34 -0.06
C ASN A 40 8.58 -12.83 -0.38
N MET A 41 8.71 -13.91 -1.11
CA MET A 41 10.01 -14.38 -1.57
C MET A 41 10.50 -13.63 -2.79
N LEU A 42 9.63 -12.88 -3.44
CA LEU A 42 10.03 -12.09 -4.59
C LEU A 42 10.74 -10.82 -4.11
N ASN A 43 11.71 -10.39 -4.88
CA ASN A 43 12.42 -9.16 -4.59
C ASN A 43 11.45 -8.01 -4.66
N ASN A 44 11.39 -7.02 -4.18
CA ASN A 44 10.55 -5.84 -4.35
C ASN A 44 9.10 -6.04 -3.97
N VAL A 45 8.76 -7.16 -3.32
CA VAL A 45 7.40 -7.38 -2.85
C VAL A 45 7.45 -7.57 -1.33
N THR A 46 6.64 -6.79 -0.62
CA THR A 46 6.53 -6.88 0.83
C THR A 46 5.06 -6.95 1.20
N ILE A 47 4.66 -8.05 1.83
CA ILE A 47 3.29 -8.19 2.30
C ILE A 47 3.36 -8.41 3.81
N GLU A 48 2.75 -7.49 4.56
CA GLU A 48 2.73 -7.58 6.01
C GLU A 48 1.37 -8.07 6.49
N ILE A 49 1.38 -8.77 7.59
CA ILE A 49 0.15 -9.30 8.16
C ILE A 49 -0.26 -8.42 9.33
N CYS A 50 -1.49 -7.93 9.28
CA CYS A 50 -2.03 -7.11 10.33
C CYS A 50 -3.46 -7.57 10.63
N PRO A 51 -3.63 -8.44 11.62
CA PRO A 51 -4.97 -8.89 12.00
C PRO A 51 -5.78 -7.75 12.60
N LYS A 52 -7.07 -7.76 12.32
CA LYS A 52 -7.94 -6.73 12.85
C LYS A 52 -8.47 -7.05 14.25
N GLU A 53 -8.17 -8.20 14.77
CA GLU A 53 -8.66 -8.68 16.05
C GLU A 53 -8.51 -7.66 17.17
N GLY A 54 -9.58 -7.39 17.88
CA GLY A 54 -9.52 -6.49 19.02
C GLY A 54 -9.47 -5.02 18.69
N MET A 55 -9.62 -4.66 17.41
CA MET A 55 -9.56 -3.27 16.99
C MET A 55 -10.87 -2.81 16.37
N THR A 56 -11.22 -1.54 16.61
CA THR A 56 -12.29 -0.92 15.85
C THR A 56 -11.77 -0.65 14.45
N GLU A 57 -12.68 -0.35 13.52
CA GLU A 57 -12.26 0.01 12.17
C GLU A 57 -11.34 1.21 12.17
N PHE A 58 -11.63 2.16 13.02
CA PHE A 58 -10.84 3.36 13.13
C PHE A 58 -9.41 3.05 13.57
N GLN A 59 -9.28 2.21 14.60
CA GLN A 59 -7.98 1.80 15.10
C GLN A 59 -7.20 1.02 14.04
N TYR A 60 -7.91 0.18 13.30
CA TYR A 60 -7.27 -0.60 12.26
C TYR A 60 -6.76 0.29 11.12
N MET A 61 -7.58 1.25 10.70
CA MET A 61 -7.16 2.20 9.66
C MET A 61 -5.92 2.97 10.07
N ASP A 62 -5.88 3.40 11.33
CA ASP A 62 -4.75 4.14 11.85
C ASP A 62 -3.48 3.28 11.80
N LYS A 63 -3.61 2.03 12.20
CA LYS A 63 -2.48 1.12 12.21
C LYS A 63 -1.95 0.82 10.82
N ILE A 64 -2.85 0.49 9.87
CA ILE A 64 -2.39 0.16 8.53
C ILE A 64 -1.81 1.39 7.83
N SER A 65 -2.33 2.58 8.12
CA SER A 65 -1.77 3.80 7.56
C SER A 65 -0.34 4.02 8.04
N ASP A 66 -0.11 3.78 9.32
CA ASP A 66 1.20 3.92 9.90
C ASP A 66 2.19 2.92 9.30
N MET A 67 1.76 1.67 9.14
CA MET A 67 2.60 0.64 8.53
C MET A 67 2.97 1.01 7.09
N MET A 68 1.98 1.46 6.34
CA MET A 68 2.20 1.84 4.95
C MET A 68 3.15 3.03 4.84
N LEU A 69 2.97 4.04 5.67
CA LEU A 69 3.84 5.20 5.66
C LEU A 69 5.28 4.85 6.01
N ARG A 70 5.46 3.94 6.95
CA ARG A 70 6.81 3.50 7.30
C ARG A 70 7.50 2.82 6.12
N TRP A 71 6.76 1.96 5.42
CA TRP A 71 7.31 1.29 4.27
C TRP A 71 7.65 2.28 3.15
N ILE A 72 6.75 3.23 2.90
CA ILE A 72 6.98 4.25 1.89
C ILE A 72 8.25 5.03 2.22
N ASN A 73 8.35 5.52 3.44
CA ASN A 73 9.49 6.33 3.84
C ASN A 73 10.81 5.58 3.71
N SER A 74 10.82 4.31 4.08
CA SER A 74 12.05 3.54 4.00
C SER A 74 12.41 3.21 2.56
N THR A 75 11.42 3.14 1.68
CA THR A 75 11.67 2.77 0.28
C THR A 75 12.10 3.98 -0.55
N ILE A 76 11.47 5.12 -0.34
CA ILE A 76 11.81 6.29 -1.15
C ILE A 76 13.07 7.00 -0.65
N GLY A 77 13.36 6.90 0.64
CA GLY A 77 14.49 7.61 1.19
C GLY A 77 14.33 9.12 1.04
N PRO A 78 15.38 9.84 0.70
CA PRO A 78 15.32 11.30 0.57
C PRO A 78 14.86 11.80 -0.78
N ASP A 79 14.48 10.92 -1.70
CA ASP A 79 14.13 11.34 -3.06
C ASP A 79 12.81 12.10 -3.13
N PRO A 80 12.68 13.04 -4.05
CA PRO A 80 11.38 13.70 -4.27
C PRO A 80 10.36 12.70 -4.79
N VAL A 81 9.11 12.92 -4.43
CA VAL A 81 8.04 11.98 -4.73
C VAL A 81 6.91 12.68 -5.50
N PHE A 82 6.38 11.98 -6.49
CA PHE A 82 5.22 12.43 -7.24
C PHE A 82 4.08 11.44 -7.07
N ALA A 83 2.94 11.91 -6.59
CA ALA A 83 1.78 11.05 -6.39
C ALA A 83 1.12 10.74 -7.74
N MET A 84 0.63 9.52 -7.87
CA MET A 84 -0.08 9.09 -9.08
C MET A 84 -1.58 9.23 -8.82
N GLU A 85 -2.06 10.44 -8.95
CA GLU A 85 -3.46 10.76 -8.63
C GLU A 85 -4.48 9.99 -9.45
N ASP A 86 -4.23 9.89 -10.72
CA ASP A 86 -5.16 9.16 -11.59
C ASP A 86 -5.31 7.71 -11.17
N TRP A 87 -4.23 7.12 -10.74
CA TRP A 87 -4.24 5.75 -10.25
C TRP A 87 -5.13 5.61 -9.03
N VAL A 88 -5.00 6.56 -8.11
CA VAL A 88 -5.80 6.54 -6.89
C VAL A 88 -7.28 6.73 -7.20
N TYR A 89 -7.62 7.63 -8.06
CA TYR A 89 -9.01 7.84 -8.45
C TYR A 89 -9.61 6.61 -9.11
N SER A 90 -8.87 5.99 -9.98
CA SER A 90 -9.33 4.78 -10.61
C SER A 90 -9.70 3.72 -9.62
N LEU A 91 -8.86 3.53 -8.63
CA LEU A 91 -9.11 2.51 -7.63
C LEU A 91 -10.28 2.82 -6.72
N ARG A 92 -10.56 4.08 -6.52
CA ARG A 92 -11.70 4.45 -5.70
C ARG A 92 -13.01 4.25 -6.42
N GLY A 93 -12.95 3.91 -7.60
CA GLY A 93 -14.13 3.60 -8.18
C GLY A 93 -14.75 4.69 -8.58
N ASN A 94 -14.94 4.92 -9.27
CA ASN A 94 -15.71 5.72 -9.70
C ASN A 94 -16.32 6.54 -8.88
N SER A 95 -16.48 6.28 -7.96
CA SER A 95 -17.26 7.00 -7.18
C SER A 95 -16.70 8.25 -6.96
N LEU A 96 -15.86 8.35 -6.55
CA LEU A 96 -15.48 9.45 -6.11
C LEU A 96 -14.86 10.18 -6.97
N LEU A 97 -14.44 9.73 -7.54
CA LEU A 97 -13.83 10.30 -8.16
C LEU A 97 -14.16 11.21 -8.72
N LEU A 98 -14.44 10.98 -8.84
CA LEU A 98 -14.79 11.52 -9.30
C LEU A 98 -15.09 12.60 -9.02
N HIS A 99 -15.27 12.94 -8.77
CA HIS A 99 -15.64 13.90 -8.34
C HIS A 99 -14.78 14.51 -8.09
N GLY A 100 -14.42 14.08 -8.48
CA GLY A 100 -13.58 14.73 -8.21
C GLY A 100 -13.26 15.22 -7.97
#